data_31a85359e0ae9dc8ca20d4ae764e3a19
#
_entry.id   31a85359e0ae9dc8ca20d4ae764e3a19
#
_cell.length_a   1.000
_cell.length_b   1.000
_cell.length_c   1.000
_cell.angle_alpha   90.00
_cell.angle_beta   90.00
_cell.angle_gamma   90.00
#
_symmetry.space_group_name_H-M   'P 1'
#
loop_
_entity.id
_entity.type
_entity.pdbx_description
1 polymer ?
#
loop_
_entity_poly.entity_id
_entity_poly.type
_entity_poly.pdbx_seq_one_letter_code
_entity_poly.pdbx_strand_id
1 'polypeptide(L)'
;MNNIINQLSQIEEKTVAILDGAADKKKTLAAEYEAKTKQFDEELNHETELEIQSMRQKMEAEAAAELDRQKTAAGDQIARLEQHYEE
;
A
#
# COMPACT_ATOMS: atom_id res chain seq x y z
N MET A 1 -2.48 46.57 -45.63
CA MET A 1 -2.66 46.83 -44.19
C MET A 1 -3.62 45.82 -43.56
N ASN A 2 -4.77 45.57 -44.18
CA ASN A 2 -5.72 44.58 -43.60
C ASN A 2 -5.16 43.17 -43.48
N ASN A 3 -4.26 42.74 -44.40
CA ASN A 3 -3.66 41.41 -44.33
C ASN A 3 -2.72 41.22 -43.15
N ILE A 4 -1.98 42.26 -42.76
CA ILE A 4 -1.06 42.24 -41.62
C ILE A 4 -1.85 42.15 -40.32
N ILE A 5 -2.93 42.91 -40.21
CA ILE A 5 -3.80 42.93 -39.03
C ILE A 5 -4.48 41.54 -38.90
N ASN A 6 -4.97 40.98 -39.99
CA ASN A 6 -5.60 39.66 -39.98
C ASN A 6 -4.60 38.54 -39.62
N GLN A 7 -3.36 38.64 -40.09
CA GLN A 7 -2.30 37.67 -39.74
C GLN A 7 -1.94 37.77 -38.27
N LEU A 8 -1.82 38.97 -37.71
CA LEU A 8 -1.56 39.16 -36.28
C LEU A 8 -2.70 38.64 -35.44
N SER A 9 -3.95 38.88 -35.84
CA SER A 9 -5.13 38.36 -35.15
C SER A 9 -5.16 36.84 -35.14
N GLN A 10 -4.82 36.19 -36.29
CA GLN A 10 -4.72 34.74 -36.38
C GLN A 10 -3.60 34.19 -35.50
N ILE A 11 -2.46 34.85 -35.40
CA ILE A 11 -1.36 34.45 -34.52
C ILE A 11 -1.79 34.57 -33.07
N GLU A 12 -2.48 35.63 -32.67
CA GLU A 12 -3.00 35.76 -31.32
C GLU A 12 -4.00 34.67 -30.97
N GLU A 13 -4.94 34.37 -31.87
CA GLU A 13 -5.92 33.29 -31.66
C GLU A 13 -5.23 31.94 -31.50
N LYS A 14 -4.24 31.61 -32.32
CA LYS A 14 -3.46 30.37 -32.21
C LYS A 14 -2.68 30.32 -30.91
N THR A 15 -2.10 31.43 -30.49
CA THR A 15 -1.35 31.53 -29.24
C THR A 15 -2.27 31.24 -28.04
N VAL A 16 -3.45 31.83 -28.01
CA VAL A 16 -4.44 31.60 -26.96
C VAL A 16 -4.87 30.14 -26.94
N ALA A 17 -5.14 29.58 -28.11
CA ALA A 17 -5.52 28.15 -28.23
C ALA A 17 -4.41 27.22 -27.71
N ILE A 18 -3.15 27.51 -28.01
CA ILE A 18 -2.00 26.73 -27.52
C ILE A 18 -1.88 26.83 -26.01
N LEU A 19 -2.02 28.03 -25.44
CA LEU A 19 -1.95 28.23 -24.00
C LEU A 19 -3.10 27.54 -23.26
N ASP A 20 -4.32 27.62 -23.80
CA ASP A 20 -5.49 26.95 -23.23
C ASP A 20 -5.32 25.42 -23.31
N GLY A 21 -4.83 24.92 -24.43
CA GLY A 21 -4.53 23.49 -24.59
C GLY A 21 -3.47 22.99 -23.63
N ALA A 22 -2.42 23.81 -23.39
CA ALA A 22 -1.38 23.49 -22.42
C ALA A 22 -1.93 23.48 -21.00
N ALA A 23 -2.80 24.43 -20.66
CA ALA A 23 -3.45 24.47 -19.34
C ALA A 23 -4.34 23.25 -19.12
N ASP A 24 -5.12 22.84 -20.12
CA ASP A 24 -5.96 21.65 -20.07
C ASP A 24 -5.12 20.37 -19.92
N LYS A 25 -4.01 20.27 -20.66
CA LYS A 25 -3.08 19.14 -20.52
C LYS A 25 -2.48 19.08 -19.13
N LYS A 26 -2.15 20.21 -18.54
CA LYS A 26 -1.64 20.29 -17.17
C LYS A 26 -2.65 19.76 -16.17
N LYS A 27 -3.91 20.15 -16.29
CA LYS A 27 -5.00 19.69 -15.43
C LYS A 27 -5.21 18.19 -15.55
N THR A 28 -5.28 17.68 -16.79
CA THR A 28 -5.46 16.26 -17.07
C THR A 28 -4.32 15.45 -16.49
N LEU A 29 -3.10 15.89 -16.70
CA LEU A 29 -1.89 15.23 -16.22
C LEU A 29 -1.86 15.20 -14.68
N ALA A 30 -2.19 16.31 -14.03
CA ALA A 30 -2.27 16.38 -12.58
C ALA A 30 -3.32 15.44 -12.02
N ALA A 31 -4.51 15.36 -12.65
CA ALA A 31 -5.56 14.44 -12.26
C ALA A 31 -5.15 12.96 -12.44
N GLU A 32 -4.48 12.64 -13.53
CA GLU A 32 -3.97 11.29 -13.79
C GLU A 32 -2.92 10.87 -12.75
N TYR A 33 -1.99 11.75 -12.42
CA TYR A 33 -0.98 11.48 -11.40
C TYR A 33 -1.59 11.32 -10.02
N GLU A 34 -2.56 12.16 -9.68
CA GLU A 34 -3.28 12.05 -8.41
C GLU A 34 -3.99 10.71 -8.29
N ALA A 35 -4.69 10.29 -9.35
CA ALA A 35 -5.37 9.01 -9.38
C ALA A 35 -4.41 7.83 -9.27
N LYS A 36 -3.27 7.87 -9.97
CA LYS A 36 -2.22 6.84 -9.90
C LYS A 36 -1.59 6.77 -8.51
N THR A 37 -1.31 7.91 -7.90
CA THR A 37 -0.75 7.97 -6.54
C THR A 37 -1.73 7.37 -5.53
N LYS A 38 -3.00 7.71 -5.63
CA LYS A 38 -4.04 7.15 -4.77
C LYS A 38 -4.15 5.64 -4.93
N GLN A 39 -4.16 5.16 -6.16
CA GLN A 39 -4.20 3.72 -6.46
C GLN A 39 -2.97 3.01 -5.90
N PHE A 40 -1.80 3.57 -6.08
CA PHE A 40 -0.55 3.02 -5.55
C PHE A 40 -0.58 2.94 -4.02
N ASP A 41 -1.04 4.00 -3.35
CA ASP A 41 -1.16 4.03 -1.89
C ASP A 41 -2.16 2.99 -1.39
N GLU A 42 -3.29 2.83 -2.06
CA GLU A 42 -4.29 1.82 -1.72
C GLU A 42 -3.74 0.39 -1.87
N GLU A 43 -3.03 0.13 -2.96
CA GLU A 43 -2.40 -1.16 -3.21
C GLU A 43 -1.31 -1.47 -2.18
N LEU A 44 -0.48 -0.48 -1.85
CA LEU A 44 0.57 -0.61 -0.85
C LEU A 44 -0.01 -0.88 0.53
N ASN A 45 -1.05 -0.15 0.92
CA ASN A 45 -1.73 -0.35 2.20
C ASN A 45 -2.35 -1.75 2.27
N HIS A 46 -2.96 -2.21 1.19
CA HIS A 46 -3.56 -3.55 1.11
C HIS A 46 -2.49 -4.63 1.27
N GLU A 47 -1.38 -4.54 0.56
CA GLU A 47 -0.26 -5.48 0.66
C GLU A 47 0.32 -5.48 2.08
N THR A 48 0.48 -4.29 2.67
CA THR A 48 1.00 -4.16 4.03
C THR A 48 0.05 -4.82 5.05
N GLU A 49 -1.26 -4.63 4.91
CA GLU A 49 -2.25 -5.30 5.75
C GLU A 49 -2.18 -6.82 5.64
N LEU A 50 -2.03 -7.33 4.41
CA LEU A 50 -1.88 -8.77 4.18
C LEU A 50 -0.61 -9.32 4.84
N GLU A 51 0.50 -8.60 4.74
CA GLU A 51 1.75 -8.99 5.40
C GLU A 51 1.59 -9.00 6.92
N ILE A 52 0.95 -7.99 7.49
CA ILE A 52 0.69 -7.90 8.93
C ILE A 52 -0.18 -9.08 9.39
N GLN A 53 -1.24 -9.41 8.66
CA GLN A 53 -2.08 -10.56 8.96
C GLN A 53 -1.30 -11.88 8.91
N SER A 54 -0.46 -12.05 7.89
CA SER A 54 0.39 -13.22 7.75
C SER A 54 1.36 -13.35 8.92
N MET A 55 1.99 -12.25 9.32
CA MET A 55 2.91 -12.22 10.45
C MET A 55 2.19 -12.55 11.76
N ARG A 56 1.00 -11.99 11.98
CA ARG A 56 0.18 -12.30 13.17
C ARG A 56 -0.17 -13.77 13.24
N GLN A 57 -0.60 -14.36 12.13
CA GLN A 57 -0.93 -15.79 12.07
C GLN A 57 0.27 -16.65 12.41
N LYS A 58 1.45 -16.31 11.88
CA LYS A 58 2.69 -17.01 12.21
C LYS A 58 3.05 -16.88 13.67
N MET A 59 2.96 -15.69 14.23
CA MET A 59 3.26 -15.43 15.63
C MET A 59 2.30 -16.17 16.56
N GLU A 60 1.01 -16.17 16.24
CA GLU A 60 -0.01 -16.90 16.99
C GLU A 60 0.24 -18.41 16.95
N ALA A 61 0.58 -18.94 15.76
CA ALA A 61 0.89 -20.34 15.61
C ALA A 61 2.15 -20.74 16.39
N GLU A 62 3.20 -19.91 16.35
CA GLU A 62 4.44 -20.12 17.11
C GLU A 62 4.18 -20.05 18.62
N ALA A 63 3.38 -19.08 19.07
CA ALA A 63 3.02 -18.93 20.48
C ALA A 63 2.20 -20.14 20.97
N ALA A 64 1.25 -20.61 20.18
CA ALA A 64 0.45 -21.79 20.49
C ALA A 64 1.33 -23.06 20.56
N ALA A 65 2.25 -23.23 19.61
CA ALA A 65 3.18 -24.35 19.60
C ALA A 65 4.12 -24.31 20.79
N GLU A 66 4.63 -23.12 21.18
CA GLU A 66 5.48 -22.97 22.35
C GLU A 66 4.72 -23.27 23.65
N LEU A 67 3.50 -22.78 23.77
CA LEU A 67 2.65 -23.06 24.92
C LEU A 67 2.38 -24.56 25.05
N ASP A 68 2.12 -25.24 23.94
CA ASP A 68 1.91 -26.67 23.90
C ASP A 68 3.17 -27.44 24.34
N ARG A 69 4.34 -27.05 23.86
CA ARG A 69 5.62 -27.60 24.31
C ARG A 69 5.84 -27.44 25.80
N GLN A 70 5.54 -26.24 26.33
CA GLN A 70 5.67 -25.97 27.77
C GLN A 70 4.72 -26.82 28.62
N LYS A 71 3.49 -27.01 28.17
CA LYS A 71 2.51 -27.86 28.85
C LYS A 71 2.96 -29.33 28.84
N THR A 72 3.47 -29.80 27.73
CA THR A 72 3.99 -31.15 27.60
C THR A 72 5.21 -31.33 28.51
N ALA A 73 6.14 -30.40 28.53
CA ALA A 73 7.31 -30.47 29.39
C ALA A 73 6.94 -30.42 30.86
N ALA A 74 5.97 -29.59 31.25
CA ALA A 74 5.49 -29.53 32.63
C ALA A 74 4.79 -30.85 33.04
N GLY A 75 3.98 -31.41 32.15
CA GLY A 75 3.35 -32.71 32.37
C GLY A 75 4.36 -33.81 32.58
N ASP A 76 5.42 -33.85 31.75
CA ASP A 76 6.52 -34.83 31.87
C ASP A 76 7.27 -34.68 33.20
N GLN A 77 7.53 -33.42 33.63
CA GLN A 77 8.16 -33.18 34.93
C GLN A 77 7.29 -33.66 36.10
N ILE A 78 5.99 -33.40 36.03
CA ILE A 78 5.04 -33.87 37.04
C ILE A 78 5.02 -35.42 37.09
N ALA A 79 4.98 -36.08 35.95
CA ALA A 79 5.01 -37.53 35.85
C ALA A 79 6.29 -38.11 36.46
N ARG A 80 7.45 -37.49 36.21
CA ARG A 80 8.73 -37.92 36.81
C ARG A 80 8.74 -37.73 38.31
N LEU A 81 8.19 -36.66 38.83
CA LEU A 81 8.09 -36.41 40.26
C LEU A 81 7.18 -37.42 40.93
N GLU A 82 6.04 -37.73 40.32
CA GLU A 82 5.12 -38.77 40.83
C GLU A 82 5.80 -40.14 40.88
N GLN A 83 6.53 -40.55 39.84
CA GLN A 83 7.33 -41.77 39.85
C GLN A 83 8.37 -41.78 40.97
N HIS A 84 9.05 -40.67 41.18
CA HIS A 84 10.06 -40.56 42.22
C HIS A 84 9.45 -40.73 43.62
N TYR A 85 8.29 -40.21 43.86
CA TYR A 85 7.59 -40.33 45.16
C TYR A 85 6.98 -41.71 45.37
N GLU A 86 6.65 -42.44 44.30
CA GLU A 86 6.14 -43.82 44.41
C GLU A 86 7.25 -44.87 44.67
N GLU A 87 8.46 -44.53 44.29
CA GLU A 87 9.62 -45.34 44.62
C GLU A 87 10.07 -45.15 46.08
#